data_6d3d4329851b46f5aeb8d27c282c8a55
#
_entry.id   6d3d4329851b46f5aeb8d27c282c8a55
#
_cell.length_a   1.000
_cell.length_b   1.000
_cell.length_c   1.000
_cell.angle_alpha   90.00
_cell.angle_beta   90.00
_cell.angle_gamma   90.00
#
_symmetry.space_group_name_H-M   'P 1'
#
loop_
_entity.id
_entity.type
_entity.pdbx_description
1 polymer ?
#
loop_
_entity_poly.entity_id
_entity_poly.type
_entity_poly.pdbx_seq_one_letter_code
_entity_poly.pdbx_strand_id
1 'polypeptide(L)'
;MNPIINKLLLSLCLLLLLTPVGFTKGVYQSPEQFIQKTIGEIPKAKVLWLTKKDKTIIADILNHRFNRLRIRYWQKADNTVWILDEIGKEKPITIGVHIQNKQIAELKVLVYRESRGDEVRHEFFTKQFNLAKLTNDNMLTSHIDGITGATLSVWALTKVARLSLWLNNKALALN
;
A
#
# COMPACT_ATOMS: atom_id res chain seq x y z
N MET A 1 -11.60 54.20 10.95
CA MET A 1 -11.71 52.74 10.86
C MET A 1 -11.91 52.20 12.29
N ASN A 2 -13.03 51.55 12.52
CA ASN A 2 -13.54 51.30 13.88
C ASN A 2 -12.72 50.19 14.57
N PRO A 3 -12.01 50.44 15.70
CA PRO A 3 -11.12 49.47 16.34
C PRO A 3 -11.82 48.18 16.81
N ILE A 4 -13.14 48.24 16.99
CA ILE A 4 -13.97 47.08 17.35
C ILE A 4 -14.11 46.12 16.16
N ILE A 5 -14.26 46.63 14.94
CA ILE A 5 -14.38 45.83 13.72
C ILE A 5 -13.07 45.08 13.44
N ASN A 6 -11.91 45.75 13.63
CA ASN A 6 -10.60 45.11 13.48
C ASN A 6 -10.35 43.99 14.49
N LYS A 7 -10.78 44.17 15.74
CA LYS A 7 -10.67 43.11 16.75
C LYS A 7 -11.57 41.92 16.46
N LEU A 8 -12.80 42.18 15.94
CA LEU A 8 -13.73 41.13 15.54
C LEU A 8 -13.21 40.33 14.32
N LEU A 9 -12.65 41.02 13.33
CA LEU A 9 -12.03 40.40 12.16
C LEU A 9 -10.78 39.56 12.53
N LEU A 10 -9.95 40.07 13.45
CA LEU A 10 -8.75 39.33 13.92
C LEU A 10 -9.15 38.08 14.73
N SER A 11 -10.21 38.16 15.54
CA SER A 11 -10.76 37.03 16.30
C SER A 11 -11.38 35.98 15.37
N LEU A 12 -12.06 36.38 14.32
CA LEU A 12 -12.66 35.48 13.32
C LEU A 12 -11.59 34.77 12.48
N CYS A 13 -10.50 35.46 12.10
CA CYS A 13 -9.36 34.85 11.42
C CYS A 13 -8.61 33.82 12.29
N LEU A 14 -8.49 34.08 13.60
CA LEU A 14 -7.84 33.16 14.53
C LEU A 14 -8.69 31.89 14.77
N LEU A 15 -10.01 32.01 14.71
CA LEU A 15 -10.93 30.85 14.84
C LEU A 15 -10.90 29.93 13.61
N LEU A 16 -10.61 30.46 12.43
CA LEU A 16 -10.50 29.71 11.17
C LEU A 16 -9.21 28.87 11.08
N LEU A 17 -8.19 29.16 11.91
CA LEU A 17 -6.94 28.39 11.95
C LEU A 17 -7.01 27.12 12.84
N LEU A 18 -8.12 26.94 13.57
CA LEU A 18 -8.38 25.76 14.42
C LEU A 18 -9.25 24.72 13.72
N THR A 19 -9.08 24.53 12.40
CA THR A 19 -9.71 23.37 11.75
C THR A 19 -9.03 22.11 12.25
N PRO A 20 -9.73 21.19 12.97
CA PRO A 20 -9.15 19.94 13.34
C PRO A 20 -8.78 19.20 12.05
N VAL A 21 -7.52 18.77 11.95
CA VAL A 21 -7.11 17.82 10.91
C VAL A 21 -7.90 16.55 11.19
N GLY A 22 -9.03 16.40 10.52
CA GLY A 22 -9.88 15.23 10.63
C GLY A 22 -9.09 14.01 10.17
N PHE A 23 -8.68 13.16 11.09
CA PHE A 23 -8.24 11.81 10.75
C PHE A 23 -9.42 11.11 10.09
N THR A 24 -9.37 10.93 8.79
CA THR A 24 -10.35 10.13 8.07
C THR A 24 -10.27 8.70 8.59
N LYS A 25 -11.38 8.21 9.15
CA LYS A 25 -11.51 6.83 9.64
C LYS A 25 -10.99 5.87 8.56
N GLY A 26 -10.00 5.03 8.94
CA GLY A 26 -9.41 4.06 8.02
C GLY A 26 -8.07 4.44 7.38
N VAL A 27 -7.53 5.64 7.62
CA VAL A 27 -6.15 6.00 7.24
C VAL A 27 -5.24 5.76 8.45
N TYR A 28 -4.33 4.79 8.33
CA TYR A 28 -3.42 4.40 9.41
C TYR A 28 -2.01 4.96 9.22
N GLN A 29 -1.59 5.11 7.95
CA GLN A 29 -0.31 5.67 7.59
C GLN A 29 -0.37 6.21 6.16
N SER A 30 0.30 7.35 5.87
CA SER A 30 0.39 7.80 4.49
C SER A 30 1.43 6.95 3.70
N PRO A 31 1.29 6.85 2.37
CA PRO A 31 2.31 6.23 1.52
C PRO A 31 3.71 6.81 1.75
N GLU A 32 3.81 8.13 1.85
CA GLU A 32 5.07 8.85 2.05
C GLU A 32 5.71 8.49 3.40
N GLN A 33 4.91 8.44 4.46
CA GLN A 33 5.38 8.03 5.78
C GLN A 33 5.88 6.57 5.78
N PHE A 34 5.19 5.67 5.05
CA PHE A 34 5.63 4.29 4.91
C PHE A 34 6.98 4.21 4.17
N ILE A 35 7.12 4.90 3.03
CA ILE A 35 8.37 4.94 2.26
C ILE A 35 9.50 5.51 3.11
N GLN A 36 9.28 6.67 3.75
CA GLN A 36 10.27 7.34 4.59
C GLN A 36 10.75 6.43 5.74
N LYS A 37 9.80 5.77 6.44
CA LYS A 37 10.12 4.85 7.54
C LYS A 37 10.93 3.65 7.06
N THR A 38 10.61 3.14 5.87
CA THR A 38 11.14 1.88 5.35
C THR A 38 12.57 2.02 4.79
N ILE A 39 12.82 3.07 4.00
CA ILE A 39 14.10 3.24 3.29
C ILE A 39 14.85 4.52 3.69
N GLY A 40 14.37 5.22 4.75
CA GLY A 40 15.03 6.36 5.38
C GLY A 40 14.88 7.70 4.64
N GLU A 41 14.33 7.68 3.44
CA GLU A 41 14.10 8.86 2.58
C GLU A 41 12.96 8.59 1.59
N ILE A 42 12.53 9.62 0.85
CA ILE A 42 11.58 9.46 -0.26
C ILE A 42 12.33 9.75 -1.56
N PRO A 43 12.97 8.73 -2.18
CA PRO A 43 13.67 8.93 -3.44
C PRO A 43 12.69 9.21 -4.58
N LYS A 44 13.21 9.67 -5.72
CA LYS A 44 12.40 9.82 -6.93
C LYS A 44 11.80 8.47 -7.32
N ALA A 45 10.48 8.44 -7.50
CA ALA A 45 9.78 7.23 -7.92
C ALA A 45 10.29 6.74 -9.28
N LYS A 46 10.57 5.45 -9.37
CA LYS A 46 10.81 4.74 -10.62
C LYS A 46 9.49 4.28 -11.23
N VAL A 47 9.50 4.03 -12.53
CA VAL A 47 8.32 3.60 -13.28
C VAL A 47 8.63 2.28 -13.98
N LEU A 48 7.83 1.26 -13.69
CA LEU A 48 7.84 -0.01 -14.39
C LEU A 48 6.74 0.00 -15.46
N TRP A 49 7.14 -0.09 -16.73
CA TRP A 49 6.22 -0.21 -17.87
C TRP A 49 5.80 -1.66 -18.06
N LEU A 50 4.54 -1.88 -18.35
CA LEU A 50 3.94 -3.21 -18.45
C LEU A 50 3.57 -3.54 -19.90
N THR A 51 4.05 -4.67 -20.39
CA THR A 51 3.69 -5.25 -21.68
C THR A 51 2.32 -5.95 -21.60
N LYS A 52 1.79 -6.40 -22.74
CA LYS A 52 0.57 -7.22 -22.78
C LYS A 52 0.74 -8.52 -21.99
N LYS A 53 1.90 -9.19 -22.13
CA LYS A 53 2.23 -10.42 -21.40
C LYS A 53 2.24 -10.19 -19.88
N ASP A 54 2.80 -9.07 -19.44
CA ASP A 54 2.81 -8.71 -18.02
C ASP A 54 1.40 -8.55 -17.46
N LYS A 55 0.52 -7.89 -18.21
CA LYS A 55 -0.87 -7.70 -17.79
C LYS A 55 -1.65 -9.00 -17.68
N THR A 56 -1.35 -9.99 -18.53
CA THR A 56 -1.93 -11.33 -18.40
C THR A 56 -1.50 -11.99 -17.08
N ILE A 57 -0.19 -12.01 -16.79
CA ILE A 57 0.31 -12.58 -15.53
C ILE A 57 -0.25 -11.84 -14.30
N ILE A 58 -0.31 -10.51 -14.37
CA ILE A 58 -0.89 -9.72 -13.28
C ILE A 58 -2.37 -10.04 -13.11
N ALA A 59 -3.13 -10.19 -14.19
CA ALA A 59 -4.53 -10.55 -14.13
C ALA A 59 -4.74 -11.94 -13.50
N ASP A 60 -3.86 -12.90 -13.79
CA ASP A 60 -3.89 -14.23 -13.17
C ASP A 60 -3.56 -14.16 -11.66
N ILE A 61 -2.59 -13.34 -11.27
CA ILE A 61 -2.25 -13.14 -9.84
C ILE A 61 -3.42 -12.50 -9.09
N LEU A 62 -4.05 -11.47 -9.67
CA LEU A 62 -5.13 -10.71 -9.05
C LEU A 62 -6.51 -11.38 -9.19
N ASN A 63 -6.64 -12.35 -10.10
CA ASN A 63 -7.91 -12.97 -10.50
C ASN A 63 -8.94 -11.94 -11.00
N HIS A 64 -8.46 -10.88 -11.67
CA HIS A 64 -9.28 -9.91 -12.40
C HIS A 64 -8.45 -9.11 -13.40
N ARG A 65 -9.11 -8.45 -14.36
CA ARG A 65 -8.47 -7.66 -15.41
C ARG A 65 -7.64 -6.51 -14.84
N PHE A 66 -6.44 -6.33 -15.38
CA PHE A 66 -5.52 -5.26 -15.01
C PHE A 66 -5.25 -4.32 -16.20
N ASN A 67 -5.68 -3.05 -16.09
CA ASN A 67 -5.68 -2.11 -17.22
C ASN A 67 -4.58 -1.05 -17.15
N ARG A 68 -3.79 -0.97 -16.06
CA ARG A 68 -2.74 0.04 -15.94
C ARG A 68 -1.61 -0.24 -16.93
N LEU A 69 -1.01 0.83 -17.48
CA LEU A 69 0.13 0.75 -18.40
C LEU A 69 1.47 0.73 -17.66
N ARG A 70 1.48 1.26 -16.47
CA ARG A 70 2.70 1.43 -15.67
C ARG A 70 2.37 1.39 -14.19
N ILE A 71 3.38 1.02 -13.38
CA ILE A 71 3.33 1.03 -11.91
C ILE A 71 4.52 1.82 -11.41
N ARG A 72 4.32 2.65 -10.38
CA ARG A 72 5.38 3.37 -9.69
C ARG A 72 5.89 2.56 -8.52
N TYR A 73 7.19 2.65 -8.25
CA TYR A 73 7.84 2.08 -7.09
C TYR A 73 9.00 2.95 -6.64
N TRP A 74 9.47 2.75 -5.43
CA TRP A 74 10.61 3.43 -4.87
C TRP A 74 11.70 2.42 -4.59
N GLN A 75 12.96 2.81 -4.85
CA GLN A 75 14.10 1.90 -4.70
C GLN A 75 15.28 2.66 -4.11
N LYS A 76 15.94 2.02 -3.13
CA LYS A 76 17.23 2.42 -2.58
C LYS A 76 18.06 1.17 -2.30
N ALA A 77 19.20 1.05 -2.97
CA ALA A 77 19.99 -0.18 -2.97
C ALA A 77 19.12 -1.42 -3.24
N ASP A 78 19.16 -2.44 -2.38
CA ASP A 78 18.39 -3.69 -2.52
C ASP A 78 16.96 -3.61 -1.98
N ASN A 79 16.53 -2.42 -1.55
CA ASN A 79 15.21 -2.20 -0.99
C ASN A 79 14.28 -1.62 -2.05
N THR A 80 13.10 -2.20 -2.21
CA THR A 80 12.02 -1.64 -3.03
C THR A 80 10.75 -1.51 -2.21
N VAL A 81 9.99 -0.45 -2.49
CA VAL A 81 8.70 -0.18 -1.85
C VAL A 81 7.63 -0.08 -2.92
N TRP A 82 6.58 -0.83 -2.73
CA TRP A 82 5.41 -0.89 -3.60
C TRP A 82 4.18 -0.44 -2.84
N ILE A 83 3.44 0.53 -3.39
CA ILE A 83 2.16 0.99 -2.84
C ILE A 83 1.07 0.64 -3.83
N LEU A 84 0.23 -0.31 -3.47
CA LEU A 84 -0.78 -0.88 -4.36
C LEU A 84 -2.14 -0.89 -3.69
N ASP A 85 -3.18 -0.76 -4.52
CA ASP A 85 -4.57 -0.90 -4.10
C ASP A 85 -5.14 -2.20 -4.65
N GLU A 86 -5.85 -2.93 -3.82
CA GLU A 86 -6.66 -4.09 -4.21
C GLU A 86 -8.02 -4.03 -3.54
N ILE A 87 -9.06 -4.47 -4.24
CA ILE A 87 -10.42 -4.48 -3.70
C ILE A 87 -10.56 -5.63 -2.70
N GLY A 88 -11.02 -5.31 -1.50
CA GLY A 88 -11.45 -6.29 -0.52
C GLY A 88 -12.81 -6.86 -0.93
N LYS A 89 -13.89 -6.37 -0.34
CA LYS A 89 -15.26 -6.71 -0.74
C LYS A 89 -15.85 -5.70 -1.72
N GLU A 90 -15.78 -4.41 -1.39
CA GLU A 90 -16.43 -3.32 -2.14
C GLU A 90 -15.48 -2.15 -2.39
N LYS A 91 -14.52 -1.93 -1.51
CA LYS A 91 -13.64 -0.76 -1.52
C LYS A 91 -12.17 -1.15 -1.57
N PRO A 92 -11.32 -0.28 -2.12
CA PRO A 92 -9.90 -0.55 -2.20
C PRO A 92 -9.22 -0.46 -0.82
N ILE A 93 -8.36 -1.44 -0.56
CA ILE A 93 -7.41 -1.47 0.54
C ILE A 93 -6.07 -1.00 -0.03
N THR A 94 -5.48 0.06 0.53
CA THR A 94 -4.13 0.52 0.14
C THR A 94 -3.10 -0.20 1.00
N ILE A 95 -2.18 -0.89 0.34
CA ILE A 95 -1.20 -1.77 0.97
C ILE A 95 0.20 -1.30 0.56
N GLY A 96 1.07 -1.13 1.55
CA GLY A 96 2.50 -0.91 1.37
C GLY A 96 3.25 -2.24 1.52
N VAL A 97 4.15 -2.54 0.58
CA VAL A 97 5.00 -3.72 0.63
C VAL A 97 6.45 -3.30 0.46
N HIS A 98 7.26 -3.60 1.45
CA HIS A 98 8.71 -3.48 1.43
C HIS A 98 9.32 -4.81 1.06
N ILE A 99 10.14 -4.83 0.03
CA ILE A 99 10.87 -6.01 -0.42
C ILE A 99 12.36 -5.74 -0.31
N GLN A 100 13.07 -6.68 0.32
CA GLN A 100 14.52 -6.70 0.45
C GLN A 100 15.02 -8.10 0.10
N ASN A 101 16.10 -8.21 -0.64
CA ASN A 101 16.68 -9.51 -1.04
C ASN A 101 15.66 -10.47 -1.69
N LYS A 102 14.76 -9.92 -2.53
CA LYS A 102 13.69 -10.67 -3.22
C LYS A 102 12.66 -11.36 -2.29
N GLN A 103 12.55 -10.91 -1.06
CA GLN A 103 11.57 -11.39 -0.09
C GLN A 103 10.86 -10.22 0.58
N ILE A 104 9.67 -10.44 1.09
CA ILE A 104 8.91 -9.41 1.82
C ILE A 104 9.60 -9.17 3.16
N ALA A 105 10.05 -7.95 3.39
CA ALA A 105 10.56 -7.50 4.69
C ALA A 105 9.44 -6.94 5.59
N GLU A 106 8.48 -6.22 5.00
CA GLU A 106 7.30 -5.71 5.70
C GLU A 106 6.12 -5.60 4.72
N LEU A 107 4.94 -6.01 5.16
CA LEU A 107 3.68 -5.71 4.51
C LEU A 107 2.78 -4.98 5.50
N LYS A 108 2.16 -3.87 5.07
CA LYS A 108 1.32 -3.05 5.93
C LYS A 108 0.09 -2.52 5.21
N VAL A 109 -1.07 -2.55 5.88
CA VAL A 109 -2.27 -1.85 5.44
C VAL A 109 -2.10 -0.38 5.79
N LEU A 110 -2.09 0.49 4.78
CA LEU A 110 -1.93 1.93 4.92
C LEU A 110 -3.29 2.62 5.04
N VAL A 111 -4.24 2.22 4.17
CA VAL A 111 -5.61 2.74 4.20
C VAL A 111 -6.59 1.59 4.04
N TYR A 112 -7.56 1.54 4.93
CA TYR A 112 -8.63 0.56 4.93
C TYR A 112 -9.99 1.27 4.81
N ARG A 113 -10.74 0.97 3.76
CA ARG A 113 -11.99 1.69 3.45
C ARG A 113 -13.23 0.82 3.58
N GLU A 114 -13.05 -0.47 3.84
CA GLU A 114 -14.16 -1.39 4.09
C GLU A 114 -14.78 -1.19 5.46
N SER A 115 -16.01 -1.65 5.64
CA SER A 115 -16.74 -1.55 6.91
C SER A 115 -16.38 -2.64 7.92
N ARG A 116 -15.81 -3.77 7.45
CA ARG A 116 -15.46 -4.96 8.25
C ARG A 116 -14.20 -5.60 7.71
N GLY A 117 -13.51 -6.40 8.55
CA GLY A 117 -12.33 -7.16 8.16
C GLY A 117 -11.04 -6.36 8.26
N ASP A 118 -11.02 -5.28 9.04
CA ASP A 118 -9.84 -4.45 9.26
C ASP A 118 -8.80 -5.12 10.18
N GLU A 119 -9.10 -6.27 10.74
CA GLU A 119 -8.18 -7.09 11.53
C GLU A 119 -6.91 -7.45 10.75
N VAL A 120 -7.00 -7.51 9.42
CA VAL A 120 -5.84 -7.75 8.52
C VAL A 120 -4.76 -6.67 8.61
N ARG A 121 -5.03 -5.51 9.22
CA ARG A 121 -4.03 -4.44 9.43
C ARG A 121 -3.09 -4.69 10.60
N HIS A 122 -3.48 -5.55 11.53
CA HIS A 122 -2.71 -5.81 12.74
C HIS A 122 -1.48 -6.68 12.48
N GLU A 123 -0.44 -6.47 13.27
CA GLU A 123 0.85 -7.16 13.10
C GLU A 123 0.74 -8.68 13.21
N PHE A 124 -0.17 -9.21 14.03
CA PHE A 124 -0.35 -10.66 14.16
C PHE A 124 -0.68 -11.29 12.80
N PHE A 125 -1.37 -10.57 11.91
CA PHE A 125 -1.69 -11.02 10.58
C PHE A 125 -0.61 -10.66 9.56
N THR A 126 -0.20 -9.37 9.51
CA THR A 126 0.73 -8.90 8.47
C THR A 126 2.13 -9.52 8.59
N LYS A 127 2.57 -9.92 9.79
CA LYS A 127 3.85 -10.61 10.00
C LYS A 127 3.93 -11.98 9.31
N GLN A 128 2.81 -12.62 8.99
CA GLN A 128 2.81 -13.88 8.25
C GLN A 128 3.44 -13.76 6.86
N PHE A 129 3.45 -12.55 6.28
CA PHE A 129 4.06 -12.28 4.99
C PHE A 129 5.58 -12.09 5.06
N ASN A 130 6.16 -11.91 6.24
CA ASN A 130 7.58 -11.65 6.38
C ASN A 130 8.39 -12.85 5.87
N LEU A 131 9.48 -12.56 5.15
CA LEU A 131 10.38 -13.51 4.49
C LEU A 131 9.73 -14.32 3.35
N ALA A 132 8.44 -14.12 3.06
CA ALA A 132 7.79 -14.76 1.94
C ALA A 132 8.47 -14.37 0.62
N LYS A 133 8.65 -15.36 -0.25
CA LYS A 133 9.16 -15.24 -1.62
C LYS A 133 8.10 -15.71 -2.59
N LEU A 134 8.35 -15.48 -3.87
CA LEU A 134 7.50 -15.99 -4.94
C LEU A 134 8.04 -17.32 -5.47
N THR A 135 7.17 -18.31 -5.60
CA THR A 135 7.45 -19.57 -6.31
C THR A 135 7.40 -19.36 -7.84
N ASN A 136 7.82 -20.36 -8.62
CA ASN A 136 7.72 -20.32 -10.08
C ASN A 136 6.27 -20.18 -10.58
N ASP A 137 5.31 -20.65 -9.81
CA ASP A 137 3.86 -20.58 -10.12
C ASP A 137 3.21 -19.29 -9.59
N ASN A 138 4.03 -18.30 -9.24
CA ASN A 138 3.59 -17.01 -8.67
C ASN A 138 2.77 -17.15 -7.38
N MET A 139 3.02 -18.19 -6.58
CA MET A 139 2.47 -18.37 -5.25
C MET A 139 3.47 -17.90 -4.18
N LEU A 140 2.98 -17.63 -2.97
CA LEU A 140 3.88 -17.35 -1.83
C LEU A 140 4.50 -18.66 -1.33
N THR A 141 5.76 -18.59 -0.88
CA THR A 141 6.43 -19.70 -0.21
C THR A 141 5.89 -19.96 1.20
N SER A 142 5.23 -18.97 1.79
CA SER A 142 4.61 -19.07 3.12
C SER A 142 3.10 -19.31 2.99
N HIS A 143 2.56 -20.16 3.87
CA HIS A 143 1.12 -20.24 4.07
C HIS A 143 0.65 -19.02 4.84
N ILE A 144 -0.51 -18.48 4.47
CA ILE A 144 -1.14 -17.32 5.13
C ILE A 144 -2.46 -17.81 5.73
N ASP A 145 -2.54 -17.82 7.05
CA ASP A 145 -3.75 -18.18 7.76
C ASP A 145 -4.84 -17.14 7.56
N GLY A 146 -6.07 -17.61 7.45
CA GLY A 146 -7.23 -16.74 7.29
C GLY A 146 -7.66 -16.08 8.60
N ILE A 147 -8.52 -15.07 8.48
CA ILE A 147 -9.25 -14.48 9.61
C ILE A 147 -10.74 -14.67 9.37
N THR A 148 -11.44 -15.28 10.32
CA THR A 148 -12.89 -15.46 10.24
C THR A 148 -13.58 -14.11 10.09
N GLY A 149 -14.44 -13.96 9.08
CA GLY A 149 -15.11 -12.71 8.77
C GLY A 149 -14.32 -11.70 7.92
N ALA A 150 -13.01 -11.94 7.66
CA ALA A 150 -12.14 -11.06 6.87
C ALA A 150 -11.58 -11.72 5.59
N THR A 151 -12.17 -12.80 5.11
CA THR A 151 -11.66 -13.63 4.00
C THR A 151 -11.28 -12.82 2.75
N LEU A 152 -12.13 -11.88 2.33
CA LEU A 152 -11.86 -11.07 1.13
C LEU A 152 -10.71 -10.10 1.34
N SER A 153 -10.55 -9.55 2.54
CA SER A 153 -9.40 -8.70 2.90
C SER A 153 -8.11 -9.53 2.94
N VAL A 154 -8.13 -10.74 3.50
CA VAL A 154 -6.99 -11.69 3.48
C VAL A 154 -6.57 -11.97 2.05
N TRP A 155 -7.52 -12.27 1.16
CA TRP A 155 -7.22 -12.50 -0.26
C TRP A 155 -6.64 -11.26 -0.95
N ALA A 156 -7.15 -10.07 -0.66
CA ALA A 156 -6.63 -8.83 -1.21
C ALA A 156 -5.15 -8.62 -0.82
N LEU A 157 -4.80 -8.80 0.47
CA LEU A 157 -3.42 -8.67 0.92
C LEU A 157 -2.51 -9.75 0.28
N THR A 158 -2.98 -10.99 0.21
CA THR A 158 -2.23 -12.10 -0.42
C THR A 158 -1.96 -11.85 -1.91
N LYS A 159 -2.94 -11.34 -2.65
CA LYS A 159 -2.78 -10.95 -4.06
C LYS A 159 -1.75 -9.82 -4.21
N VAL A 160 -1.83 -8.79 -3.38
CA VAL A 160 -0.87 -7.67 -3.42
C VAL A 160 0.54 -8.12 -3.05
N ALA A 161 0.69 -9.01 -2.07
CA ALA A 161 1.99 -9.59 -1.72
C ALA A 161 2.62 -10.32 -2.91
N ARG A 162 1.86 -11.21 -3.57
CA ARG A 162 2.29 -11.94 -4.79
C ARG A 162 2.64 -10.98 -5.91
N LEU A 163 1.76 -10.01 -6.18
CA LEU A 163 1.97 -9.01 -7.24
C LEU A 163 3.22 -8.18 -6.98
N SER A 164 3.44 -7.70 -5.75
CA SER A 164 4.61 -6.90 -5.40
C SER A 164 5.92 -7.66 -5.61
N LEU A 165 5.98 -8.93 -5.20
CA LEU A 165 7.14 -9.80 -5.43
C LEU A 165 7.38 -10.04 -6.93
N TRP A 166 6.33 -10.27 -7.71
CA TRP A 166 6.44 -10.42 -9.15
C TRP A 166 6.95 -9.15 -9.84
N LEU A 167 6.39 -8.00 -9.49
CA LEU A 167 6.82 -6.69 -10.00
C LEU A 167 8.28 -6.39 -9.64
N ASN A 168 8.68 -6.73 -8.41
CA ASN A 168 10.05 -6.57 -7.95
C ASN A 168 11.02 -7.42 -8.77
N ASN A 169 10.72 -8.70 -8.98
CA ASN A 169 11.56 -9.58 -9.79
C ASN A 169 11.70 -9.06 -11.23
N LYS A 170 10.59 -8.56 -11.82
CA LYS A 170 10.61 -7.94 -13.13
C LYS A 170 11.43 -6.65 -13.16
N ALA A 171 11.26 -5.77 -12.18
CA ALA A 171 11.99 -4.51 -12.10
C ALA A 171 13.52 -4.74 -11.97
N LEU A 172 13.93 -5.74 -11.18
CA LEU A 172 15.34 -6.11 -11.04
C LEU A 172 15.94 -6.75 -12.29
N ALA A 173 15.14 -7.42 -13.12
CA ALA A 173 15.59 -8.01 -14.38
C ALA A 173 15.79 -6.97 -15.50
N LEU A 174 15.31 -5.73 -15.33
CA LEU A 174 15.41 -4.63 -16.30
C LEU A 174 16.49 -3.60 -15.92
N ASN A 175 17.06 -3.67 -14.71
CA ASN A 175 18.17 -2.84 -14.25
C ASN A 175 19.49 -3.60 -14.39
#